data_4f31f5ec388a9e8b3b916f6b8401efd9
#
_entry.id   4f31f5ec388a9e8b3b916f6b8401efd9
#
_cell.length_a   1.000
_cell.length_b   1.000
_cell.length_c   1.000
_cell.angle_alpha   90.00
_cell.angle_beta   90.00
_cell.angle_gamma   90.00
#
_symmetry.space_group_name_H-M   'P 1'
#
loop_
_entity.id
_entity.type
_entity.pdbx_description
1 polymer ?
#
loop_
_entity_poly.entity_id
_entity_poly.type
_entity_poly.pdbx_seq_one_letter_code
_entity_poly.pdbx_strand_id
1 'polypeptide(L)'
;MHTQRDRYWVITSPSNLYPQKFFPSLDFTLSFHVGVTARIMALQKGAPNDAHKLRLMPVWRRWEEAASAFDAAEEAEEFQAVGMRCRECLIQLVRSLGKNDMVPIGQEPPQRSNVVGWPEHIANTVASGESAEHVRGHLKGIAKSAWQLAQWLTHANGARRSDAEFVLDATHGVIAAFGSAAMRYESGSPDRCPKCGSYSITVGYNRELPRPYVSACEKCDWQSPEMR
;
A
#
# COMPACT_ATOMS: atom_id res chain seq x y z
N MET A 1 16.08 -28.30 18.94
CA MET A 1 16.04 -29.22 17.76
C MET A 1 17.44 -29.58 17.38
N HIS A 2 17.68 -30.85 17.14
CA HIS A 2 18.97 -31.37 16.66
C HIS A 2 18.79 -31.97 15.27
N THR A 3 19.65 -31.59 14.35
CA THR A 3 19.81 -32.27 13.05
C THR A 3 21.10 -33.11 13.08
N GLN A 4 21.36 -33.92 12.07
CA GLN A 4 22.61 -34.70 11.98
C GLN A 4 23.89 -33.82 11.92
N ARG A 5 23.76 -32.51 11.61
CA ARG A 5 24.90 -31.60 11.43
C ARG A 5 24.88 -30.39 12.38
N ASP A 6 23.70 -29.91 12.80
CA ASP A 6 23.58 -28.66 13.54
C ASP A 6 22.54 -28.72 14.65
N ARG A 7 22.73 -27.85 15.66
CA ARG A 7 21.77 -27.59 16.75
C ARG A 7 21.09 -26.26 16.54
N TYR A 8 19.77 -26.19 16.86
CA TYR A 8 18.97 -24.98 16.69
C TYR A 8 18.16 -24.69 17.96
N TRP A 9 18.06 -23.41 18.29
CA TRP A 9 17.00 -22.91 19.14
C TRP A 9 15.72 -22.81 18.32
N VAL A 10 14.62 -23.25 18.88
CA VAL A 10 13.27 -23.14 18.28
C VAL A 10 12.48 -22.18 19.15
N ILE A 11 12.06 -21.07 18.59
CA ILE A 11 11.16 -20.11 19.24
C ILE A 11 9.84 -20.14 18.48
N THR A 12 8.71 -20.25 19.18
CA THR A 12 7.42 -20.62 18.61
C THR A 12 6.42 -19.47 18.45
N SER A 13 6.75 -18.25 18.85
CA SER A 13 5.80 -17.13 18.77
C SER A 13 6.49 -15.81 18.38
N PRO A 14 6.62 -15.49 17.09
CA PRO A 14 6.41 -16.35 15.92
C PRO A 14 7.48 -17.45 15.77
N SER A 15 7.15 -18.53 15.06
CA SER A 15 8.09 -19.66 14.92
C SER A 15 9.31 -19.29 14.10
N ASN A 16 10.50 -19.49 14.65
CA ASN A 16 11.77 -19.32 13.97
C ASN A 16 12.84 -20.29 14.49
N LEU A 17 13.86 -20.54 13.65
CA LEU A 17 14.97 -21.43 13.93
C LEU A 17 16.29 -20.64 13.94
N TYR A 18 17.03 -20.70 15.05
CA TYR A 18 18.31 -20.03 15.21
C TYR A 18 19.43 -21.03 15.39
N PRO A 19 20.40 -21.11 14.47
CA PRO A 19 21.53 -22.02 14.60
C PRO A 19 22.38 -21.66 15.84
N GLN A 20 22.64 -22.63 16.73
CA GLN A 20 23.42 -22.40 17.96
C GLN A 20 24.85 -21.98 17.66
N LYS A 21 25.34 -22.25 16.47
CA LYS A 21 26.65 -21.80 15.97
C LYS A 21 26.78 -20.27 15.99
N PHE A 22 25.70 -19.55 15.65
CA PHE A 22 25.64 -18.07 15.60
C PHE A 22 24.94 -17.46 16.79
N PHE A 23 24.16 -18.25 17.51
CA PHE A 23 23.36 -17.87 18.67
C PHE A 23 23.73 -18.77 19.87
N PRO A 24 24.84 -18.46 20.56
CA PRO A 24 25.45 -19.37 21.54
C PRO A 24 24.63 -19.53 22.83
N SER A 25 23.80 -18.56 23.18
CA SER A 25 22.93 -18.62 24.36
C SER A 25 21.45 -18.43 24.02
N LEU A 26 20.57 -19.04 24.82
CA LEU A 26 19.13 -18.88 24.67
C LEU A 26 18.68 -17.44 24.95
N ASP A 27 19.22 -16.79 25.98
CA ASP A 27 18.86 -15.42 26.36
C ASP A 27 19.20 -14.43 25.25
N PHE A 28 20.38 -14.55 24.64
CA PHE A 28 20.77 -13.74 23.48
C PHE A 28 19.82 -13.98 22.31
N THR A 29 19.47 -15.25 22.05
CA THR A 29 18.55 -15.63 20.97
C THR A 29 17.17 -15.05 21.19
N LEU A 30 16.65 -15.11 22.41
CA LEU A 30 15.35 -14.52 22.77
C LEU A 30 15.34 -13.01 22.60
N SER A 31 16.38 -12.32 23.11
CA SER A 31 16.51 -10.86 22.97
C SER A 31 16.57 -10.44 21.50
N PHE A 32 17.33 -11.16 20.68
CA PHE A 32 17.41 -10.96 19.24
C PHE A 32 16.06 -11.18 18.58
N HIS A 33 15.39 -12.30 18.90
CA HIS A 33 14.07 -12.64 18.35
C HIS A 33 13.02 -11.57 18.68
N VAL A 34 12.95 -11.11 19.93
CA VAL A 34 12.04 -10.03 20.35
C VAL A 34 12.36 -8.74 19.58
N GLY A 35 13.65 -8.38 19.45
CA GLY A 35 14.07 -7.20 18.71
C GLY A 35 13.69 -7.25 17.23
N VAL A 36 13.91 -8.38 16.57
CA VAL A 36 13.50 -8.58 15.15
C VAL A 36 11.99 -8.54 15.02
N THR A 37 11.26 -9.23 15.89
CA THR A 37 9.79 -9.24 15.87
C THR A 37 9.22 -7.85 16.09
N ALA A 38 9.75 -7.07 17.05
CA ALA A 38 9.35 -5.70 17.29
C ALA A 38 9.61 -4.78 16.07
N ARG A 39 10.74 -4.95 15.39
CA ARG A 39 11.05 -4.21 14.15
C ARG A 39 10.11 -4.58 13.01
N ILE A 40 9.83 -5.88 12.82
CA ILE A 40 8.86 -6.34 11.82
C ILE A 40 7.47 -5.76 12.11
N MET A 41 7.02 -5.80 13.36
CA MET A 41 5.74 -5.21 13.78
C MET A 41 5.72 -3.68 13.59
N ALA A 42 6.82 -2.98 13.86
CA ALA A 42 6.94 -1.55 13.63
C ALA A 42 6.90 -1.20 12.13
N LEU A 43 7.54 -2.01 11.29
CA LEU A 43 7.47 -1.89 9.82
C LEU A 43 6.08 -2.20 9.30
N GLN A 44 5.40 -3.20 9.88
CA GLN A 44 4.02 -3.54 9.53
C GLN A 44 3.00 -2.45 9.93
N LYS A 45 3.29 -1.61 10.93
CA LYS A 45 2.47 -0.43 11.22
C LYS A 45 2.46 0.61 10.10
N GLY A 46 3.47 0.59 9.23
CA GLY A 46 3.50 1.38 7.99
C GLY A 46 2.99 0.59 6.77
N ALA A 47 2.73 -0.71 6.91
CA ALA A 47 2.13 -1.49 5.84
C ALA A 47 0.67 -1.04 5.62
N PRO A 48 0.18 -1.06 4.36
CA PRO A 48 -1.22 -0.76 4.09
C PRO A 48 -2.10 -1.63 4.97
N ASN A 49 -2.99 -1.00 5.72
CA ASN A 49 -3.98 -1.66 6.58
C ASN A 49 -4.68 -2.78 5.76
N ASP A 50 -5.00 -3.91 6.38
CA ASP A 50 -5.70 -5.03 5.73
C ASP A 50 -6.99 -4.58 5.02
N ALA A 51 -7.63 -3.52 5.52
CA ALA A 51 -8.74 -2.85 4.88
C ALA A 51 -8.38 -2.27 3.48
N HIS A 52 -7.19 -1.70 3.30
CA HIS A 52 -6.70 -1.24 2.00
C HIS A 52 -6.52 -2.40 1.02
N LYS A 53 -5.94 -3.49 1.50
CA LYS A 53 -5.74 -4.70 0.70
C LYS A 53 -7.08 -5.28 0.25
N LEU A 54 -8.06 -5.38 1.16
CA LEU A 54 -9.39 -5.89 0.84
C LEU A 54 -10.13 -5.02 -0.19
N ARG A 55 -10.08 -3.69 -0.06
CA ARG A 55 -10.75 -2.76 -0.98
C ARG A 55 -10.11 -2.75 -2.37
N LEU A 56 -8.80 -2.84 -2.44
CA LEU A 56 -8.01 -2.79 -3.67
C LEU A 56 -7.36 -4.14 -4.00
N MET A 57 -7.97 -5.25 -3.56
CA MET A 57 -7.42 -6.60 -3.76
C MET A 57 -7.00 -6.89 -5.23
N PRO A 58 -7.78 -6.52 -6.26
CA PRO A 58 -7.37 -6.74 -7.64
C PRO A 58 -6.10 -5.96 -8.03
N VAL A 59 -5.87 -4.79 -7.41
CA VAL A 59 -4.68 -3.95 -7.64
C VAL A 59 -3.48 -4.55 -6.92
N TRP A 60 -3.65 -4.91 -5.63
CA TRP A 60 -2.60 -5.53 -4.83
C TRP A 60 -2.12 -6.86 -5.39
N ARG A 61 -3.04 -7.70 -5.87
CA ARG A 61 -2.68 -8.95 -6.54
C ARG A 61 -1.80 -8.71 -7.77
N ARG A 62 -2.11 -7.71 -8.61
CA ARG A 62 -1.28 -7.35 -9.77
C ARG A 62 0.09 -6.82 -9.36
N TRP A 63 0.15 -6.08 -8.25
CA TRP A 63 1.42 -5.62 -7.72
C TRP A 63 2.26 -6.80 -7.18
N GLU A 64 1.66 -7.75 -6.48
CA GLU A 64 2.32 -8.98 -6.02
C GLU A 64 2.84 -9.82 -7.20
N GLU A 65 2.07 -9.91 -8.29
CA GLU A 65 2.50 -10.55 -9.53
C GLU A 65 3.70 -9.82 -10.17
N ALA A 66 3.75 -8.47 -10.10
CA ALA A 66 4.88 -7.69 -10.57
C ALA A 66 6.10 -7.88 -9.66
N ALA A 67 5.93 -7.91 -8.34
CA ALA A 67 6.98 -8.17 -7.37
C ALA A 67 7.57 -9.58 -7.53
N SER A 68 6.74 -10.60 -7.71
CA SER A 68 7.21 -11.96 -7.97
C SER A 68 7.98 -12.08 -9.29
N ALA A 69 7.56 -11.34 -10.33
CA ALA A 69 8.30 -11.29 -11.59
C ALA A 69 9.65 -10.57 -11.43
N PHE A 70 9.72 -9.52 -10.60
CA PHE A 70 10.97 -8.84 -10.27
C PHE A 70 11.96 -9.74 -9.51
N ASP A 71 11.46 -10.52 -8.57
CA ASP A 71 12.30 -11.46 -7.80
C ASP A 71 12.96 -12.53 -8.70
N ALA A 72 12.24 -12.95 -9.74
CA ALA A 72 12.70 -13.97 -10.70
C ALA A 72 13.50 -13.40 -11.88
N ALA A 73 13.51 -12.05 -12.07
CA ALA A 73 14.14 -11.42 -13.22
C ALA A 73 15.67 -11.37 -13.09
N GLU A 74 16.36 -11.74 -14.17
CA GLU A 74 17.82 -11.71 -14.29
C GLU A 74 18.29 -10.86 -15.48
N GLU A 75 17.51 -10.80 -16.57
CA GLU A 75 17.85 -10.15 -17.83
C GLU A 75 17.07 -8.86 -18.07
N ALA A 76 17.58 -8.00 -18.96
CA ALA A 76 17.00 -6.68 -19.23
C ALA A 76 15.55 -6.74 -19.72
N GLU A 77 15.20 -7.71 -20.54
CA GLU A 77 13.85 -7.92 -21.07
C GLU A 77 12.87 -8.32 -19.96
N GLU A 78 13.36 -9.04 -18.96
CA GLU A 78 12.55 -9.44 -17.81
C GLU A 78 12.29 -8.24 -16.90
N PHE A 79 13.26 -7.34 -16.71
CA PHE A 79 13.04 -6.06 -16.02
C PHE A 79 12.10 -5.14 -16.80
N GLN A 80 12.15 -5.12 -18.13
CA GLN A 80 11.14 -4.43 -18.95
C GLN A 80 9.73 -4.99 -18.71
N ALA A 81 9.61 -6.33 -18.60
CA ALA A 81 8.34 -6.98 -18.31
C ALA A 81 7.78 -6.58 -16.93
N VAL A 82 8.63 -6.33 -15.91
CA VAL A 82 8.21 -5.74 -14.63
C VAL A 82 7.60 -4.36 -14.84
N GLY A 83 8.22 -3.51 -15.66
CA GLY A 83 7.69 -2.19 -16.04
C GLY A 83 6.28 -2.28 -16.64
N MET A 84 6.08 -3.26 -17.54
CA MET A 84 4.78 -3.52 -18.16
C MET A 84 3.72 -3.93 -17.12
N ARG A 85 4.08 -4.80 -16.18
CA ARG A 85 3.19 -5.23 -15.09
C ARG A 85 2.84 -4.07 -14.15
N CYS A 86 3.78 -3.20 -13.83
CA CYS A 86 3.54 -1.98 -13.06
C CYS A 86 2.56 -1.02 -13.76
N ARG A 87 2.69 -0.85 -15.09
CA ARG A 87 1.69 -0.09 -15.89
C ARG A 87 0.29 -0.68 -15.76
N GLU A 88 0.14 -1.99 -15.93
CA GLU A 88 -1.15 -2.66 -15.77
C GLU A 88 -1.72 -2.53 -14.35
N CYS A 89 -0.85 -2.50 -13.35
CA CYS A 89 -1.22 -2.26 -11.96
C CYS A 89 -1.80 -0.85 -11.78
N LEU A 90 -1.14 0.19 -12.31
CA LEU A 90 -1.62 1.58 -12.27
C LEU A 90 -2.93 1.76 -13.05
N ILE A 91 -3.08 1.11 -14.21
CA ILE A 91 -4.34 1.08 -14.96
C ILE A 91 -5.46 0.43 -14.11
N GLN A 92 -5.17 -0.68 -13.44
CA GLN A 92 -6.15 -1.32 -12.57
C GLN A 92 -6.54 -0.43 -11.39
N LEU A 93 -5.59 0.33 -10.81
CA LEU A 93 -5.86 1.29 -9.74
C LEU A 93 -6.87 2.36 -10.19
N VAL A 94 -6.64 3.01 -11.33
CA VAL A 94 -7.55 4.05 -11.81
C VAL A 94 -8.91 3.49 -12.20
N ARG A 95 -8.98 2.26 -12.72
CA ARG A 95 -10.25 1.56 -12.99
C ARG A 95 -11.03 1.23 -11.72
N SER A 96 -10.32 0.93 -10.63
CA SER A 96 -10.94 0.58 -9.34
C SER A 96 -11.44 1.79 -8.58
N LEU A 97 -10.80 2.94 -8.72
CA LEU A 97 -11.11 4.16 -7.96
C LEU A 97 -11.88 5.20 -8.76
N GLY A 98 -11.64 5.29 -10.08
CA GLY A 98 -12.28 6.30 -10.94
C GLY A 98 -13.77 6.06 -11.11
N LYS A 99 -14.58 7.08 -10.81
CA LYS A 99 -16.03 7.09 -10.96
C LYS A 99 -16.44 8.32 -11.77
N ASN A 100 -17.47 8.18 -12.61
CA ASN A 100 -17.92 9.27 -13.49
C ASN A 100 -18.44 10.49 -12.70
N ASP A 101 -18.93 10.31 -11.49
CA ASP A 101 -19.37 11.38 -10.59
C ASP A 101 -18.22 12.24 -10.03
N MET A 102 -16.97 11.79 -10.17
CA MET A 102 -15.77 12.57 -9.84
C MET A 102 -15.39 13.58 -10.92
N VAL A 103 -16.00 13.48 -12.11
CA VAL A 103 -15.72 14.38 -13.23
C VAL A 103 -16.68 15.58 -13.17
N PRO A 104 -16.20 16.82 -13.32
CA PRO A 104 -17.04 17.99 -13.29
C PRO A 104 -18.16 17.94 -14.36
N ILE A 105 -19.33 18.47 -14.03
CA ILE A 105 -20.45 18.54 -14.97
C ILE A 105 -20.03 19.29 -16.22
N GLY A 106 -20.29 18.69 -17.39
CA GLY A 106 -19.93 19.26 -18.69
C GLY A 106 -18.55 18.86 -19.23
N GLN A 107 -17.79 18.05 -18.47
CA GLN A 107 -16.56 17.43 -18.98
C GLN A 107 -16.76 15.96 -19.31
N GLU A 108 -16.12 15.49 -20.37
CA GLU A 108 -16.12 14.05 -20.67
C GLU A 108 -15.16 13.30 -19.76
N PRO A 109 -15.58 12.13 -19.21
CA PRO A 109 -14.69 11.30 -18.41
C PRO A 109 -13.47 10.84 -19.21
N PRO A 110 -12.28 10.82 -18.62
CA PRO A 110 -11.11 10.22 -19.26
C PRO A 110 -11.36 8.76 -19.64
N GLN A 111 -10.67 8.26 -20.68
CA GLN A 111 -10.69 6.84 -20.98
C GLN A 111 -10.32 6.02 -19.73
N ARG A 112 -10.95 4.87 -19.53
CA ARG A 112 -10.80 4.02 -18.32
C ARG A 112 -9.37 3.58 -18.01
N SER A 113 -8.46 3.65 -19.00
CA SER A 113 -7.03 3.34 -18.86
C SER A 113 -6.15 4.59 -18.75
N ASN A 114 -6.72 5.78 -18.71
CA ASN A 114 -5.94 7.02 -18.65
C ASN A 114 -5.42 7.26 -17.24
N VAL A 115 -4.17 6.81 -17.00
CA VAL A 115 -3.46 6.93 -15.72
C VAL A 115 -2.97 8.36 -15.45
N VAL A 116 -3.10 9.28 -16.39
CA VAL A 116 -2.77 10.70 -16.17
C VAL A 116 -4.03 11.51 -15.81
N GLY A 117 -5.13 11.28 -16.51
CA GLY A 117 -6.38 12.02 -16.30
C GLY A 117 -7.15 11.59 -15.06
N TRP A 118 -7.31 10.29 -14.84
CA TRP A 118 -8.07 9.81 -13.68
C TRP A 118 -7.49 10.20 -12.33
N PRO A 119 -6.14 10.12 -12.08
CA PRO A 119 -5.58 10.56 -10.81
C PRO A 119 -5.91 12.02 -10.47
N GLU A 120 -6.08 12.89 -11.46
CA GLU A 120 -6.48 14.26 -11.22
C GLU A 120 -7.88 14.36 -10.63
N HIS A 121 -8.87 13.71 -11.25
CA HIS A 121 -10.25 13.69 -10.77
C HIS A 121 -10.37 12.98 -9.42
N ILE A 122 -9.73 11.83 -9.27
CA ILE A 122 -9.70 11.08 -8.01
C ILE A 122 -9.12 11.96 -6.90
N ALA A 123 -7.92 12.55 -7.10
CA ALA A 123 -7.28 13.38 -6.09
C ALA A 123 -8.11 14.62 -5.72
N ASN A 124 -8.76 15.26 -6.69
CA ASN A 124 -9.64 16.40 -6.44
C ASN A 124 -10.85 16.02 -5.58
N THR A 125 -11.35 14.79 -5.73
CA THR A 125 -12.50 14.28 -4.97
C THR A 125 -12.10 13.81 -3.58
N VAL A 126 -11.07 12.94 -3.48
CA VAL A 126 -10.70 12.30 -2.20
C VAL A 126 -9.93 13.22 -1.27
N ALA A 127 -9.35 14.30 -1.80
CA ALA A 127 -8.62 15.33 -1.04
C ALA A 127 -9.18 16.71 -1.37
N SER A 128 -10.49 16.91 -1.17
CA SER A 128 -11.20 18.16 -1.43
C SER A 128 -10.89 19.22 -0.38
N GLY A 129 -11.16 20.49 -0.71
CA GLY A 129 -10.95 21.64 0.18
C GLY A 129 -9.54 22.25 0.11
N GLU A 130 -9.40 23.46 0.67
CA GLU A 130 -8.15 24.24 0.69
C GLU A 130 -7.06 23.54 1.52
N SER A 131 -7.40 23.03 2.68
CA SER A 131 -6.48 22.34 3.59
C SER A 131 -5.81 21.09 2.99
N ALA A 132 -6.39 20.51 1.95
CA ALA A 132 -5.88 19.31 1.29
C ALA A 132 -5.09 19.60 0.00
N GLU A 133 -4.78 20.86 -0.32
CA GLU A 133 -4.08 21.23 -1.56
C GLU A 133 -2.75 20.50 -1.74
N HIS A 134 -1.93 20.45 -0.70
CA HIS A 134 -0.63 19.76 -0.74
C HIS A 134 -0.80 18.24 -0.94
N VAL A 135 -1.81 17.63 -0.32
CA VAL A 135 -2.12 16.20 -0.51
C VAL A 135 -2.57 15.93 -1.94
N ARG A 136 -3.44 16.79 -2.50
CA ARG A 136 -3.84 16.69 -3.92
C ARG A 136 -2.66 16.79 -4.86
N GLY A 137 -1.79 17.79 -4.65
CA GLY A 137 -0.58 17.98 -5.45
C GLY A 137 0.33 16.76 -5.40
N HIS A 138 0.54 16.21 -4.21
CA HIS A 138 1.34 15.00 -4.01
C HIS A 138 0.73 13.80 -4.75
N LEU A 139 -0.55 13.51 -4.57
CA LEU A 139 -1.22 12.38 -5.25
C LEU A 139 -1.08 12.46 -6.77
N LYS A 140 -1.34 13.63 -7.37
CA LYS A 140 -1.17 13.87 -8.81
C LYS A 140 0.28 13.67 -9.26
N GLY A 141 1.22 14.19 -8.49
CA GLY A 141 2.66 14.14 -8.79
C GLY A 141 3.18 12.70 -8.78
N ILE A 142 2.90 11.93 -7.73
CA ILE A 142 3.39 10.55 -7.62
C ILE A 142 2.78 9.64 -8.70
N ALA A 143 1.49 9.79 -9.03
CA ALA A 143 0.85 9.00 -10.08
C ALA A 143 1.48 9.28 -11.45
N LYS A 144 1.70 10.56 -11.80
CA LYS A 144 2.37 10.96 -13.05
C LYS A 144 3.79 10.42 -13.11
N SER A 145 4.56 10.57 -12.04
CA SER A 145 5.95 10.12 -11.97
C SER A 145 6.07 8.61 -12.10
N ALA A 146 5.28 7.85 -11.35
CA ALA A 146 5.29 6.39 -11.41
C ALA A 146 4.87 5.88 -12.80
N TRP A 147 3.88 6.51 -13.45
CA TRP A 147 3.48 6.17 -14.80
C TRP A 147 4.61 6.40 -15.82
N GLN A 148 5.30 7.56 -15.75
CA GLN A 148 6.42 7.87 -16.61
C GLN A 148 7.59 6.89 -16.43
N LEU A 149 7.91 6.54 -15.17
CA LEU A 149 8.95 5.56 -14.87
C LEU A 149 8.59 4.18 -15.43
N ALA A 150 7.36 3.72 -15.24
CA ALA A 150 6.91 2.42 -15.74
C ALA A 150 6.90 2.39 -17.29
N GLN A 151 6.50 3.49 -17.94
CA GLN A 151 6.60 3.61 -19.39
C GLN A 151 8.05 3.58 -19.89
N TRP A 152 8.93 4.34 -19.25
CA TRP A 152 10.34 4.36 -19.59
C TRP A 152 10.96 2.97 -19.47
N LEU A 153 10.74 2.28 -18.35
CA LEU A 153 11.31 0.93 -18.10
C LEU A 153 10.87 -0.08 -19.16
N THR A 154 9.61 0.00 -19.60
CA THR A 154 9.07 -0.91 -20.64
C THR A 154 9.87 -0.87 -21.95
N HIS A 155 10.59 0.24 -22.22
CA HIS A 155 11.34 0.46 -23.46
C HIS A 155 12.86 0.64 -23.22
N ALA A 156 13.34 0.48 -22.01
CA ALA A 156 14.74 0.70 -21.65
C ALA A 156 15.61 -0.46 -22.13
N ASN A 157 16.38 -0.27 -23.22
CA ASN A 157 17.23 -1.33 -23.83
C ASN A 157 18.31 -1.90 -22.90
N GLY A 158 18.65 -1.20 -21.81
CA GLY A 158 19.62 -1.66 -20.81
C GLY A 158 19.04 -1.60 -19.42
N ALA A 159 17.78 -2.07 -19.25
CA ALA A 159 17.09 -2.10 -17.98
C ALA A 159 17.89 -2.91 -16.95
N ARG A 160 18.05 -2.34 -15.75
CA ARG A 160 18.78 -2.96 -14.64
C ARG A 160 17.81 -3.32 -13.52
N ARG A 161 18.26 -4.22 -12.65
CA ARG A 161 17.50 -4.59 -11.45
C ARG A 161 17.11 -3.37 -10.61
N SER A 162 18.04 -2.42 -10.41
CA SER A 162 17.76 -1.17 -9.67
C SER A 162 16.65 -0.32 -10.31
N ASP A 163 16.58 -0.29 -11.63
CA ASP A 163 15.58 0.49 -12.35
C ASP A 163 14.18 -0.10 -12.15
N ALA A 164 14.09 -1.44 -12.21
CA ALA A 164 12.85 -2.18 -11.95
C ALA A 164 12.40 -2.05 -10.48
N GLU A 165 13.34 -2.06 -9.53
CA GLU A 165 13.09 -1.83 -8.11
C GLU A 165 12.45 -0.44 -7.88
N PHE A 166 13.03 0.62 -8.43
CA PHE A 166 12.45 1.97 -8.34
C PHE A 166 11.04 2.06 -8.93
N VAL A 167 10.77 1.41 -10.04
CA VAL A 167 9.44 1.40 -10.67
C VAL A 167 8.44 0.64 -9.80
N LEU A 168 8.85 -0.48 -9.23
CA LEU A 168 8.02 -1.29 -8.34
C LEU A 168 7.66 -0.52 -7.06
N ASP A 169 8.64 0.13 -6.43
CA ASP A 169 8.45 0.95 -5.23
C ASP A 169 7.59 2.18 -5.49
N ALA A 170 7.81 2.88 -6.61
CA ALA A 170 6.97 4.00 -7.00
C ALA A 170 5.52 3.57 -7.23
N THR A 171 5.30 2.41 -7.86
CA THR A 171 3.96 1.84 -8.08
C THR A 171 3.29 1.49 -6.76
N HIS A 172 4.01 0.84 -5.84
CA HIS A 172 3.55 0.55 -4.48
C HIS A 172 3.12 1.82 -3.75
N GLY A 173 3.96 2.86 -3.77
CA GLY A 173 3.69 4.14 -3.13
C GLY A 173 2.41 4.81 -3.65
N VAL A 174 2.16 4.75 -4.96
CA VAL A 174 0.92 5.26 -5.57
C VAL A 174 -0.29 4.47 -5.07
N ILE A 175 -0.24 3.13 -5.08
CA ILE A 175 -1.35 2.29 -4.62
C ILE A 175 -1.67 2.59 -3.15
N ALA A 176 -0.66 2.66 -2.29
CA ALA A 176 -0.82 2.91 -0.87
C ALA A 176 -1.42 4.31 -0.61
N ALA A 177 -0.91 5.34 -1.27
CA ALA A 177 -1.37 6.72 -1.09
C ALA A 177 -2.82 6.92 -1.57
N PHE A 178 -3.15 6.45 -2.78
CA PHE A 178 -4.51 6.54 -3.31
C PHE A 178 -5.49 5.66 -2.53
N GLY A 179 -5.07 4.46 -2.10
CA GLY A 179 -5.87 3.59 -1.26
C GLY A 179 -6.23 4.25 0.06
N SER A 180 -5.25 4.84 0.74
CA SER A 180 -5.46 5.58 2.00
C SER A 180 -6.40 6.77 1.83
N ALA A 181 -6.20 7.57 0.79
CA ALA A 181 -7.02 8.75 0.52
C ALA A 181 -8.47 8.36 0.18
N ALA A 182 -8.65 7.34 -0.67
CA ALA A 182 -9.98 6.84 -1.04
C ALA A 182 -10.73 6.29 0.18
N MET A 183 -10.06 5.54 1.06
CA MET A 183 -10.69 5.02 2.28
C MET A 183 -11.14 6.14 3.22
N ARG A 184 -10.29 7.15 3.45
CA ARG A 184 -10.69 8.31 4.28
C ARG A 184 -11.92 9.00 3.70
N TYR A 185 -11.94 9.22 2.39
CA TYR A 185 -13.06 9.83 1.70
C TYR A 185 -14.34 8.99 1.81
N GLU A 186 -14.25 7.70 1.50
CA GLU A 186 -15.40 6.77 1.52
C GLU A 186 -15.92 6.52 2.94
N SER A 187 -15.07 6.61 3.97
CA SER A 187 -15.47 6.47 5.37
C SER A 187 -16.23 7.68 5.91
N GLY A 188 -16.14 8.85 5.28
CA GLY A 188 -16.65 10.09 5.84
C GLY A 188 -16.00 10.43 7.18
N SER A 189 -14.76 9.98 7.40
CA SER A 189 -14.05 10.15 8.67
C SER A 189 -13.87 11.63 9.01
N PRO A 190 -14.23 12.10 10.21
CA PRO A 190 -14.00 13.47 10.60
C PRO A 190 -12.49 13.75 10.77
N ASP A 191 -12.07 14.99 10.52
CA ASP A 191 -10.68 15.41 10.74
C ASP A 191 -10.27 15.37 12.22
N ARG A 192 -11.23 15.55 13.12
CA ARG A 192 -11.06 15.50 14.57
C ARG A 192 -12.12 14.63 15.21
N CYS A 193 -11.76 13.94 16.28
CA CYS A 193 -12.72 13.20 17.09
C CYS A 193 -13.80 14.12 17.65
N PRO A 194 -15.09 13.86 17.36
CA PRO A 194 -16.17 14.71 17.90
C PRO A 194 -16.32 14.62 19.42
N LYS A 195 -15.77 13.58 20.06
CA LYS A 195 -15.85 13.40 21.51
C LYS A 195 -14.71 14.07 22.28
N CYS A 196 -13.45 13.92 21.80
CA CYS A 196 -12.27 14.40 22.55
C CYS A 196 -11.40 15.39 21.78
N GLY A 197 -11.74 15.74 20.54
CA GLY A 197 -10.98 16.68 19.71
C GLY A 197 -9.64 16.15 19.17
N SER A 198 -9.29 14.89 19.44
CA SER A 198 -8.03 14.28 18.95
C SER A 198 -8.02 14.13 17.44
N TYR A 199 -6.84 14.31 16.83
CA TYR A 199 -6.60 14.02 15.41
C TYR A 199 -6.27 12.53 15.13
N SER A 200 -6.15 11.70 16.19
CA SER A 200 -5.83 10.27 16.05
C SER A 200 -7.10 9.49 15.69
N ILE A 201 -7.56 9.65 14.47
CA ILE A 201 -8.68 8.91 13.90
C ILE A 201 -8.13 7.82 12.96
N THR A 202 -8.53 6.59 13.22
CA THR A 202 -8.26 5.43 12.36
C THR A 202 -9.50 5.07 11.56
N VAL A 203 -9.29 4.50 10.37
CA VAL A 203 -10.36 3.99 9.52
C VAL A 203 -10.15 2.50 9.34
N GLY A 204 -11.17 1.73 9.68
CA GLY A 204 -11.26 0.29 9.44
C GLY A 204 -12.19 -0.03 8.27
N TYR A 205 -12.05 -1.23 7.73
CA TYR A 205 -12.95 -1.77 6.71
C TYR A 205 -13.55 -3.08 7.23
N ASN A 206 -14.87 -3.16 7.27
CA ASN A 206 -15.60 -4.39 7.57
C ASN A 206 -16.65 -4.64 6.48
N ARG A 207 -16.40 -5.65 5.66
CA ARG A 207 -17.25 -6.01 4.51
C ARG A 207 -18.67 -6.41 4.90
N GLU A 208 -18.88 -6.84 6.13
CA GLU A 208 -20.17 -7.34 6.63
C GLU A 208 -21.14 -6.20 7.01
N LEU A 209 -20.62 -4.96 7.13
CA LEU A 209 -21.44 -3.81 7.48
C LEU A 209 -22.08 -3.17 6.23
N PRO A 210 -23.29 -2.61 6.36
CA PRO A 210 -23.96 -1.87 5.28
C PRO A 210 -23.13 -0.70 4.76
N ARG A 211 -22.38 -0.04 5.65
CA ARG A 211 -21.30 0.90 5.32
C ARG A 211 -20.00 0.28 5.77
N PRO A 212 -19.19 -0.21 4.82
CA PRO A 212 -18.03 -1.04 5.16
C PRO A 212 -16.87 -0.28 5.80
N TYR A 213 -16.89 1.04 5.77
CA TYR A 213 -15.85 1.86 6.39
C TYR A 213 -16.34 2.40 7.73
N VAL A 214 -15.52 2.20 8.75
CA VAL A 214 -15.79 2.64 10.11
C VAL A 214 -14.61 3.43 10.65
N SER A 215 -14.89 4.50 11.38
CA SER A 215 -13.88 5.36 11.99
C SER A 215 -13.89 5.20 13.51
N ALA A 216 -12.71 5.17 14.10
CA ALA A 216 -12.55 5.11 15.56
C ALA A 216 -11.45 6.07 16.03
N CYS A 217 -11.58 6.58 17.25
CA CYS A 217 -10.55 7.40 17.88
C CYS A 217 -9.59 6.53 18.70
N GLU A 218 -8.29 6.68 18.49
CA GLU A 218 -7.28 5.97 19.27
C GLU A 218 -7.08 6.52 20.69
N LYS A 219 -7.67 7.71 20.99
CA LYS A 219 -7.51 8.40 22.28
C LYS A 219 -8.70 8.27 23.20
N CYS A 220 -9.86 7.87 22.67
CA CYS A 220 -11.06 7.62 23.45
C CYS A 220 -11.91 6.53 22.79
N ASP A 221 -13.06 6.23 23.38
CA ASP A 221 -13.99 5.19 22.92
C ASP A 221 -14.97 5.65 21.82
N TRP A 222 -14.72 6.80 21.16
CA TRP A 222 -15.56 7.24 20.06
C TRP A 222 -15.38 6.34 18.83
N GLN A 223 -16.50 5.93 18.28
CA GLN A 223 -16.61 5.18 17.04
C GLN A 223 -17.71 5.77 16.19
N SER A 224 -17.59 5.63 14.86
CA SER A 224 -18.66 6.03 13.94
C SER A 224 -19.96 5.26 14.23
N PRO A 225 -21.15 5.81 13.90
CA PRO A 225 -22.44 5.22 14.27
C PRO A 225 -22.65 3.77 13.82
N GLU A 226 -21.95 3.34 12.78
CA GLU A 226 -22.06 2.00 12.19
C GLU A 226 -21.36 0.91 13.01
N MET A 227 -20.58 1.27 14.02
CA MET A 227 -19.88 0.30 14.91
C MET A 227 -20.61 0.02 16.23
N ARG A 228 -21.81 0.60 16.44
CA ARG A 228 -22.60 0.40 17.67
C ARG A 228 -23.65 -0.66 17.49
#